data_746db3c3829c03d3ab7ae619064f5936
#
_entry.id   746db3c3829c03d3ab7ae619064f5936
#
_cell.length_a   1.000
_cell.length_b   1.000
_cell.length_c   1.000
_cell.angle_alpha   90.00
_cell.angle_beta   90.00
_cell.angle_gamma   90.00
#
_symmetry.space_group_name_H-M   'P 1'
#
loop_
_entity.id
_entity.type
_entity.pdbx_description
1 polymer ?
#
loop_
_entity_poly.entity_id
_entity_poly.type
_entity_poly.pdbx_seq_one_letter_code
_entity_poly.pdbx_strand_id
1 'polypeptide(L)'
;RPIGMGYPVAPKINAAPKEVNPEAIHFPRVFLEEGSLDFSFSGLKSAVINYLNQAKMMGQTICQADVAASFQAAVVEVLVEKTIRAARQKGVHQVAMAGGVSANSALRAQMAAACQANGLTFKVPQPIYCTDNAAMIGAAGYYAYVAGQRDGLDLNAVPNLSLAGEN
;
A
#
# COMPACT_ATOMS: atom_id res chain seq x y z
N ARG A 1 -1.63 14.21 8.65
CA ARG A 1 -0.85 15.37 9.15
C ARG A 1 -0.28 15.20 10.56
N PRO A 2 -0.48 14.07 11.29
CA PRO A 2 -0.01 13.97 12.67
C PRO A 2 1.52 13.99 12.81
N ILE A 3 2.27 13.61 11.77
CA ILE A 3 3.74 13.55 11.80
C ILE A 3 4.40 14.89 11.42
N GLY A 4 3.63 15.94 11.10
CA GLY A 4 4.15 17.28 10.76
C GLY A 4 4.85 17.42 9.40
N MET A 5 4.89 16.34 8.59
CA MET A 5 5.60 16.34 7.29
C MET A 5 4.82 17.00 6.13
N GLY A 6 3.55 17.40 6.35
CA GLY A 6 2.67 17.91 5.29
C GLY A 6 2.25 16.82 4.28
N TYR A 7 1.40 17.19 3.34
CA TYR A 7 0.86 16.26 2.32
C TYR A 7 1.56 16.50 0.97
N PRO A 8 1.81 15.46 0.14
CA PRO A 8 1.68 14.03 0.42
C PRO A 8 2.79 13.48 1.33
N VAL A 9 2.45 12.54 2.25
CA VAL A 9 3.38 12.02 3.26
C VAL A 9 4.30 10.92 2.67
N ALA A 10 3.77 10.04 1.84
CA ALA A 10 4.51 8.88 1.32
C ALA A 10 5.82 9.23 0.59
N PRO A 11 5.88 10.22 -0.33
CA PRO A 11 7.14 10.61 -0.95
C PRO A 11 8.16 11.19 0.04
N LYS A 12 7.70 11.86 1.11
CA LYS A 12 8.57 12.45 2.13
C LYS A 12 9.17 11.41 3.06
N ILE A 13 8.46 10.32 3.33
CA ILE A 13 8.99 9.17 4.06
C ILE A 13 10.10 8.50 3.26
N ASN A 14 9.89 8.31 1.94
CA ASN A 14 10.92 7.73 1.06
C ASN A 14 12.18 8.61 0.92
N ALA A 15 12.05 9.93 1.11
CA ALA A 15 13.15 10.88 1.03
C ALA A 15 13.82 11.15 2.40
N ALA A 16 13.42 10.45 3.47
CA ALA A 16 14.02 10.60 4.79
C ALA A 16 15.52 10.22 4.78
N PRO A 17 16.35 10.82 5.64
CA PRO A 17 17.79 10.55 5.70
C PRO A 17 18.10 9.06 5.85
N LYS A 18 19.24 8.61 5.33
CA LYS A 18 19.67 7.20 5.30
C LYS A 18 19.91 6.56 6.68
N GLU A 19 19.94 7.34 7.74
CA GLU A 19 20.21 6.87 9.12
C GLU A 19 18.93 6.88 10.00
N VAL A 20 17.81 6.46 9.47
CA VAL A 20 16.59 6.30 10.25
C VAL A 20 16.43 4.87 10.73
N ASN A 21 15.97 4.70 11.97
CA ASN A 21 15.75 3.40 12.56
C ASN A 21 14.28 2.96 12.42
N PRO A 22 13.94 2.00 11.55
CA PRO A 22 12.57 1.50 11.40
C PRO A 22 12.07 0.69 12.61
N GLU A 23 12.97 0.33 13.53
CA GLU A 23 12.65 -0.41 14.76
C GLU A 23 12.65 0.49 16.02
N ALA A 24 12.85 1.80 15.86
CA ALA A 24 12.88 2.74 16.98
C ALA A 24 11.59 2.76 17.79
N ILE A 25 10.45 2.56 17.12
CA ILE A 25 9.13 2.51 17.75
C ILE A 25 8.41 1.25 17.30
N HIS A 26 8.05 0.41 18.25
CA HIS A 26 7.31 -0.82 17.96
C HIS A 26 5.81 -0.53 17.83
N PHE A 27 5.39 -0.14 16.61
CA PHE A 27 3.97 0.03 16.28
C PHE A 27 3.29 -1.34 16.06
N PRO A 28 1.98 -1.46 16.34
CA PRO A 28 1.26 -2.71 16.18
C PRO A 28 1.17 -3.13 14.70
N ARG A 29 1.33 -4.44 14.46
CA ARG A 29 1.07 -5.11 13.19
C ARG A 29 -0.33 -5.70 13.26
N VAL A 30 -1.29 -5.05 12.59
CA VAL A 30 -2.70 -5.43 12.71
C VAL A 30 -3.00 -6.54 11.68
N PHE A 31 -2.91 -7.79 12.11
CA PHE A 31 -3.22 -8.94 11.27
C PHE A 31 -4.69 -9.37 11.31
N LEU A 32 -5.52 -8.73 12.18
CA LEU A 32 -6.90 -9.13 12.43
C LEU A 32 -7.00 -10.57 12.95
N GLU A 33 -8.14 -11.24 12.68
CA GLU A 33 -8.35 -12.62 13.07
C GLU A 33 -7.42 -13.59 12.33
N GLU A 34 -7.19 -14.75 12.92
CA GLU A 34 -6.38 -15.79 12.31
C GLU A 34 -6.98 -16.21 10.96
N GLY A 35 -6.17 -16.23 9.91
CA GLY A 35 -6.62 -16.56 8.55
C GLY A 35 -7.27 -15.41 7.76
N SER A 36 -7.60 -14.28 8.38
CA SER A 36 -8.18 -13.13 7.67
C SER A 36 -7.20 -12.55 6.63
N LEU A 37 -7.71 -12.32 5.42
CA LEU A 37 -6.99 -11.63 4.33
C LEU A 37 -7.31 -10.15 4.27
N ASP A 38 -8.27 -9.67 5.08
CA ASP A 38 -8.67 -8.27 5.11
C ASP A 38 -7.62 -7.39 5.77
N PHE A 39 -7.51 -6.15 5.33
CA PHE A 39 -6.59 -5.17 5.87
C PHE A 39 -7.31 -4.17 6.78
N SER A 40 -6.68 -3.83 7.90
CA SER A 40 -7.07 -2.70 8.73
C SER A 40 -5.85 -1.95 9.23
N PHE A 41 -5.85 -0.64 9.05
CA PHE A 41 -4.80 0.24 9.55
C PHE A 41 -5.34 1.23 10.60
N SER A 42 -6.60 1.08 11.02
CA SER A 42 -7.22 1.97 12.02
C SER A 42 -6.49 1.91 13.37
N GLY A 43 -6.16 0.71 13.84
CA GLY A 43 -5.40 0.52 15.09
C GLY A 43 -3.97 1.10 14.99
N LEU A 44 -3.31 0.94 13.87
CA LEU A 44 -1.98 1.52 13.62
C LEU A 44 -2.04 3.05 13.62
N LYS A 45 -3.05 3.64 12.95
CA LYS A 45 -3.26 5.10 12.96
C LYS A 45 -3.44 5.63 14.39
N SER A 46 -4.28 4.98 15.19
CA SER A 46 -4.53 5.36 16.58
C SER A 46 -3.26 5.22 17.43
N ALA A 47 -2.48 4.17 17.26
CA ALA A 47 -1.22 3.96 17.97
C ALA A 47 -0.21 5.09 17.69
N VAL A 48 -0.06 5.51 16.43
CA VAL A 48 0.82 6.64 16.07
C VAL A 48 0.34 7.94 16.72
N ILE A 49 -0.97 8.23 16.66
CA ILE A 49 -1.53 9.45 17.27
C ILE A 49 -1.29 9.45 18.77
N ASN A 50 -1.55 8.32 19.44
CA ASN A 50 -1.35 8.17 20.88
C ASN A 50 0.14 8.36 21.26
N TYR A 51 1.06 7.75 20.52
CA TYR A 51 2.50 7.94 20.73
C TYR A 51 2.92 9.39 20.63
N LEU A 52 2.47 10.10 19.59
CA LEU A 52 2.79 11.52 19.39
C LEU A 52 2.21 12.40 20.50
N ASN A 53 0.98 12.14 20.93
CA ASN A 53 0.34 12.88 22.02
C ASN A 53 1.03 12.63 23.37
N GLN A 54 1.39 11.39 23.66
CA GLN A 54 2.11 11.03 24.89
C GLN A 54 3.48 11.71 24.93
N ALA A 55 4.25 11.66 23.86
CA ALA A 55 5.53 12.33 23.78
C ALA A 55 5.40 13.86 24.01
N LYS A 56 4.37 14.47 23.41
CA LYS A 56 4.06 15.90 23.61
C LYS A 56 3.72 16.21 25.07
N MET A 57 2.90 15.40 25.72
CA MET A 57 2.52 15.58 27.13
C MET A 57 3.71 15.44 28.07
N MET A 58 4.65 14.55 27.74
CA MET A 58 5.87 14.34 28.54
C MET A 58 7.00 15.32 28.21
N GLY A 59 6.81 16.24 27.27
CA GLY A 59 7.85 17.17 26.80
C GLY A 59 9.02 16.46 26.11
N GLN A 60 8.82 15.25 25.58
CA GLN A 60 9.85 14.48 24.92
C GLN A 60 10.06 14.96 23.48
N THR A 61 11.33 15.09 23.09
CA THR A 61 11.68 15.31 21.68
C THR A 61 11.61 13.99 20.93
N ILE A 62 10.87 13.96 19.83
CA ILE A 62 10.73 12.79 18.97
C ILE A 62 11.54 12.99 17.69
N CYS A 63 12.17 11.91 17.19
CA CYS A 63 12.72 11.86 15.85
C CYS A 63 11.59 11.54 14.86
N GLN A 64 11.13 12.53 14.11
CA GLN A 64 10.05 12.34 13.12
C GLN A 64 10.41 11.32 12.05
N ALA A 65 11.69 11.22 11.68
CA ALA A 65 12.18 10.26 10.70
C ALA A 65 12.03 8.82 11.22
N ASP A 66 12.34 8.55 12.49
CA ASP A 66 12.18 7.24 13.10
C ASP A 66 10.70 6.85 13.24
N VAL A 67 9.84 7.81 13.63
CA VAL A 67 8.38 7.58 13.64
C VAL A 67 7.87 7.18 12.26
N ALA A 68 8.30 7.91 11.22
CA ALA A 68 7.90 7.64 9.85
C ALA A 68 8.43 6.28 9.34
N ALA A 69 9.67 5.94 9.65
CA ALA A 69 10.28 4.67 9.27
C ALA A 69 9.61 3.49 9.99
N SER A 70 9.38 3.60 11.29
CA SER A 70 8.70 2.57 12.09
C SER A 70 7.25 2.35 11.66
N PHE A 71 6.55 3.44 11.32
CA PHE A 71 5.21 3.37 10.74
C PHE A 71 5.23 2.66 9.38
N GLN A 72 6.15 3.06 8.48
CA GLN A 72 6.30 2.43 7.18
C GLN A 72 6.61 0.93 7.32
N ALA A 73 7.52 0.56 8.20
CA ALA A 73 7.86 -0.84 8.46
C ALA A 73 6.62 -1.65 8.87
N ALA A 74 5.82 -1.14 9.80
CA ALA A 74 4.60 -1.80 10.24
C ALA A 74 3.56 -2.00 9.12
N VAL A 75 3.37 -0.99 8.25
CA VAL A 75 2.47 -1.10 7.11
C VAL A 75 2.98 -2.11 6.09
N VAL A 76 4.25 -2.01 5.72
CA VAL A 76 4.85 -2.85 4.67
C VAL A 76 4.85 -4.32 5.08
N GLU A 77 5.20 -4.62 6.33
CA GLU A 77 5.19 -5.98 6.86
C GLU A 77 3.80 -6.64 6.76
N VAL A 78 2.75 -5.95 7.19
CA VAL A 78 1.37 -6.45 7.11
C VAL A 78 0.93 -6.65 5.65
N LEU A 79 1.25 -5.71 4.76
CA LEU A 79 0.90 -5.82 3.34
C LEU A 79 1.59 -7.01 2.68
N VAL A 80 2.89 -7.18 2.92
CA VAL A 80 3.67 -8.27 2.33
C VAL A 80 3.19 -9.62 2.85
N GLU A 81 3.11 -9.78 4.17
CA GLU A 81 2.75 -11.07 4.76
C GLU A 81 1.36 -11.53 4.34
N LYS A 82 0.35 -10.66 4.42
CA LYS A 82 -1.01 -11.01 4.01
C LYS A 82 -1.12 -11.30 2.50
N THR A 83 -0.37 -10.59 1.66
CA THR A 83 -0.36 -10.85 0.22
C THR A 83 0.23 -12.22 -0.07
N ILE A 84 1.35 -12.59 0.54
CA ILE A 84 1.96 -13.91 0.37
C ILE A 84 1.04 -15.01 0.91
N ARG A 85 0.42 -14.79 2.07
CA ARG A 85 -0.57 -15.71 2.64
C ARG A 85 -1.74 -15.93 1.67
N ALA A 86 -2.31 -14.85 1.12
CA ALA A 86 -3.38 -14.91 0.14
C ALA A 86 -2.97 -15.68 -1.12
N ALA A 87 -1.78 -15.41 -1.65
CA ALA A 87 -1.25 -16.11 -2.83
C ALA A 87 -1.15 -17.62 -2.60
N ARG A 88 -0.63 -18.01 -1.42
CA ARG A 88 -0.54 -19.44 -1.04
C ARG A 88 -1.92 -20.09 -0.89
N GLN A 89 -2.85 -19.44 -0.18
CA GLN A 89 -4.22 -19.97 0.03
C GLN A 89 -5.00 -20.10 -1.27
N LYS A 90 -4.79 -19.20 -2.23
CA LYS A 90 -5.46 -19.23 -3.54
C LYS A 90 -4.73 -20.05 -4.59
N GLY A 91 -3.55 -20.57 -4.29
CA GLY A 91 -2.75 -21.37 -5.22
C GLY A 91 -2.30 -20.60 -6.47
N VAL A 92 -2.15 -19.26 -6.37
CA VAL A 92 -1.71 -18.45 -7.51
C VAL A 92 -0.18 -18.41 -7.57
N HIS A 93 0.37 -18.26 -8.77
CA HIS A 93 1.82 -18.23 -9.02
C HIS A 93 2.34 -16.82 -9.32
N GLN A 94 1.48 -15.84 -9.36
CA GLN A 94 1.84 -14.47 -9.69
C GLN A 94 1.16 -13.47 -8.74
N VAL A 95 1.93 -12.47 -8.30
CA VAL A 95 1.46 -11.32 -7.54
C VAL A 95 1.66 -10.07 -8.40
N ALA A 96 0.62 -9.28 -8.55
CA ALA A 96 0.69 -7.96 -9.19
C ALA A 96 0.41 -6.87 -8.17
N MET A 97 1.18 -5.79 -8.22
CA MET A 97 1.01 -4.62 -7.35
C MET A 97 0.86 -3.37 -8.20
N ALA A 98 -0.18 -2.58 -7.96
CA ALA A 98 -0.48 -1.34 -8.67
C ALA A 98 -1.04 -0.27 -7.71
N GLY A 99 -1.35 0.92 -8.24
CA GLY A 99 -1.87 2.04 -7.46
C GLY A 99 -0.76 2.89 -6.81
N GLY A 100 -1.12 4.06 -6.27
CA GLY A 100 -0.15 5.05 -5.78
C GLY A 100 0.80 4.55 -4.70
N VAL A 101 0.33 3.68 -3.79
CA VAL A 101 1.17 3.09 -2.72
C VAL A 101 2.23 2.15 -3.30
N SER A 102 2.01 1.58 -4.47
CA SER A 102 3.00 0.72 -5.16
C SER A 102 4.26 1.46 -5.60
N ALA A 103 4.28 2.79 -5.56
CA ALA A 103 5.49 3.59 -5.77
C ALA A 103 6.45 3.58 -4.56
N ASN A 104 6.00 3.09 -3.38
CA ASN A 104 6.83 3.02 -2.19
C ASN A 104 7.98 2.02 -2.38
N SER A 105 9.22 2.50 -2.23
CA SER A 105 10.44 1.72 -2.49
C SER A 105 10.62 0.55 -1.51
N ALA A 106 10.30 0.74 -0.23
CA ALA A 106 10.41 -0.30 0.78
C ALA A 106 9.40 -1.44 0.53
N LEU A 107 8.16 -1.08 0.19
CA LEU A 107 7.13 -2.06 -0.17
C LEU A 107 7.53 -2.86 -1.41
N ARG A 108 8.05 -2.20 -2.46
CA ARG A 108 8.55 -2.88 -3.67
C ARG A 108 9.64 -3.88 -3.36
N ALA A 109 10.66 -3.45 -2.61
CA ALA A 109 11.79 -4.30 -2.28
C ALA A 109 11.37 -5.52 -1.44
N GLN A 110 10.58 -5.31 -0.38
CA GLN A 110 10.14 -6.40 0.49
C GLN A 110 9.16 -7.35 -0.21
N MET A 111 8.24 -6.83 -1.03
CA MET A 111 7.32 -7.68 -1.80
C MET A 111 8.07 -8.51 -2.84
N ALA A 112 9.05 -7.93 -3.54
CA ALA A 112 9.88 -8.65 -4.49
C ALA A 112 10.66 -9.78 -3.83
N ALA A 113 11.31 -9.50 -2.70
CA ALA A 113 12.04 -10.50 -1.92
C ALA A 113 11.12 -11.62 -1.40
N ALA A 114 9.95 -11.26 -0.86
CA ALA A 114 8.98 -12.22 -0.37
C ALA A 114 8.41 -13.10 -1.49
N CYS A 115 8.10 -12.54 -2.65
CA CYS A 115 7.65 -13.30 -3.82
C CYS A 115 8.73 -14.28 -4.28
N GLN A 116 9.98 -13.81 -4.39
CA GLN A 116 11.11 -14.66 -4.77
C GLN A 116 11.30 -15.83 -3.80
N ALA A 117 11.27 -15.57 -2.50
CA ALA A 117 11.40 -16.59 -1.46
C ALA A 117 10.26 -17.63 -1.48
N ASN A 118 9.13 -17.29 -2.08
CA ASN A 118 7.94 -18.16 -2.20
C ASN A 118 7.71 -18.72 -3.60
N GLY A 119 8.66 -18.57 -4.53
CA GLY A 119 8.53 -19.05 -5.91
C GLY A 119 7.42 -18.36 -6.72
N LEU A 120 7.05 -17.12 -6.34
CA LEU A 120 6.01 -16.33 -6.99
C LEU A 120 6.63 -15.35 -7.98
N THR A 121 5.99 -15.16 -9.12
CA THR A 121 6.34 -14.09 -10.06
C THR A 121 5.78 -12.78 -9.56
N PHE A 122 6.63 -11.74 -9.43
CA PHE A 122 6.21 -10.40 -9.02
C PHE A 122 6.14 -9.45 -10.22
N LYS A 123 5.00 -8.78 -10.37
CA LYS A 123 4.75 -7.77 -11.41
C LYS A 123 4.39 -6.45 -10.77
N VAL A 124 5.10 -5.40 -11.17
CA VAL A 124 4.83 -4.03 -10.69
C VAL A 124 5.19 -3.03 -11.80
N PRO A 125 4.36 -2.01 -12.07
CA PRO A 125 4.64 -1.03 -13.10
C PRO A 125 5.82 -0.13 -12.70
N GLN A 126 6.37 0.58 -13.68
CA GLN A 126 7.31 1.66 -13.39
C GLN A 126 6.63 2.73 -12.52
N PRO A 127 7.37 3.43 -11.63
CA PRO A 127 6.80 4.40 -10.70
C PRO A 127 5.91 5.46 -11.35
N ILE A 128 6.22 5.89 -12.57
CA ILE A 128 5.44 6.86 -13.33
C ILE A 128 4.02 6.38 -13.67
N TYR A 129 3.80 5.06 -13.72
CA TYR A 129 2.50 4.47 -14.03
C TYR A 129 1.75 3.95 -12.79
N CYS A 130 2.26 4.23 -11.58
CA CYS A 130 1.63 3.76 -10.34
C CYS A 130 0.42 4.61 -9.92
N THR A 131 0.39 5.87 -10.33
CA THR A 131 -0.74 6.78 -10.13
C THR A 131 -1.62 6.83 -11.38
N ASP A 132 -2.77 7.49 -11.28
CA ASP A 132 -3.69 7.67 -12.40
C ASP A 132 -2.96 8.26 -13.60
N ASN A 133 -3.13 7.62 -14.76
CA ASN A 133 -2.49 8.06 -16.01
C ASN A 133 -3.30 7.61 -17.22
N ALA A 134 -3.19 8.35 -18.32
CA ALA A 134 -3.93 8.08 -19.54
C ALA A 134 -3.53 6.75 -20.21
N ALA A 135 -2.30 6.28 -20.02
CA ALA A 135 -1.83 5.05 -20.64
C ALA A 135 -2.57 3.82 -20.10
N MET A 136 -2.85 3.76 -18.78
CA MET A 136 -3.62 2.63 -18.21
C MET A 136 -5.07 2.63 -18.69
N ILE A 137 -5.68 3.79 -18.85
CA ILE A 137 -7.06 3.93 -19.36
C ILE A 137 -7.10 3.54 -20.85
N GLY A 138 -6.13 4.01 -21.64
CA GLY A 138 -6.01 3.65 -23.04
C GLY A 138 -5.79 2.15 -23.25
N ALA A 139 -4.97 1.52 -22.41
CA ALA A 139 -4.74 0.08 -22.45
C ALA A 139 -6.03 -0.70 -22.09
N ALA A 140 -6.72 -0.33 -21.02
CA ALA A 140 -7.99 -0.95 -20.62
C ALA A 140 -9.05 -0.80 -21.73
N GLY A 141 -9.19 0.41 -22.29
CA GLY A 141 -10.10 0.69 -23.40
C GLY A 141 -9.78 -0.12 -24.66
N TYR A 142 -8.49 -0.30 -24.98
CA TYR A 142 -8.09 -1.13 -26.11
C TYR A 142 -8.52 -2.60 -25.92
N TYR A 143 -8.28 -3.18 -24.77
CA TYR A 143 -8.68 -4.57 -24.50
C TYR A 143 -10.20 -4.74 -24.44
N ALA A 144 -10.93 -3.79 -23.86
CA ALA A 144 -12.39 -3.78 -23.90
C ALA A 144 -12.91 -3.71 -25.36
N TYR A 145 -12.29 -2.85 -26.18
CA TYR A 145 -12.61 -2.74 -27.60
C TYR A 145 -12.38 -4.06 -28.36
N VAL A 146 -11.23 -4.71 -28.18
CA VAL A 146 -10.91 -6.01 -28.81
C VAL A 146 -11.86 -7.12 -28.35
N ALA A 147 -12.29 -7.07 -27.09
CA ALA A 147 -13.29 -8.01 -26.54
C ALA A 147 -14.73 -7.74 -27.05
N GLY A 148 -14.92 -6.73 -27.93
CA GLY A 148 -16.21 -6.43 -28.51
C GLY A 148 -17.12 -5.51 -27.67
N GLN A 149 -16.62 -5.00 -26.54
CA GLN A 149 -17.39 -4.08 -25.71
C GLN A 149 -17.57 -2.73 -26.43
N ARG A 150 -18.78 -2.26 -26.46
CA ARG A 150 -19.18 -0.98 -27.08
C ARG A 150 -20.31 -0.38 -26.26
N ASP A 151 -20.17 0.89 -25.96
CA ASP A 151 -21.16 1.66 -25.25
C ASP A 151 -21.88 2.60 -26.25
N GLY A 152 -23.12 2.93 -25.93
CA GLY A 152 -23.92 3.93 -26.69
C GLY A 152 -23.61 5.35 -26.22
N LEU A 153 -24.37 6.30 -26.81
CA LEU A 153 -24.29 7.72 -26.45
C LEU A 153 -24.92 8.03 -25.07
N ASP A 154 -25.56 7.05 -24.48
CA ASP A 154 -26.16 7.05 -23.13
C ASP A 154 -25.17 6.67 -22.03
N LEU A 155 -23.91 6.32 -22.38
CA LEU A 155 -22.85 6.01 -21.41
C LEU A 155 -22.71 7.15 -20.38
N ASN A 156 -22.79 6.78 -19.11
CA ASN A 156 -22.62 7.71 -18.00
C ASN A 156 -21.62 7.18 -16.97
N ALA A 157 -21.05 8.09 -16.18
CA ALA A 157 -20.14 7.72 -15.11
C ALA A 157 -20.89 7.08 -13.93
N VAL A 158 -20.42 5.91 -13.47
CA VAL A 158 -20.97 5.21 -12.31
C VAL A 158 -19.91 5.16 -11.21
N PRO A 159 -19.97 6.06 -10.20
CA PRO A 159 -18.89 6.24 -9.23
C PRO A 159 -18.66 5.05 -8.29
N ASN A 160 -19.67 4.21 -8.10
CA ASN A 160 -19.64 3.06 -7.18
C ASN A 160 -19.87 1.73 -7.90
N LEU A 161 -19.36 1.60 -9.12
CA LEU A 161 -19.48 0.36 -9.89
C LEU A 161 -18.78 -0.80 -9.16
N SER A 162 -19.48 -1.92 -8.99
CA SER A 162 -18.91 -3.12 -8.38
C SER A 162 -17.84 -3.73 -9.28
N LEU A 163 -16.69 -4.12 -8.69
CA LEU A 163 -15.63 -4.86 -9.40
C LEU A 163 -16.09 -6.26 -9.83
N ALA A 164 -17.08 -6.83 -9.17
CA ALA A 164 -17.61 -8.16 -9.48
C ALA A 164 -18.64 -8.15 -10.63
N GLY A 165 -18.97 -7.01 -11.20
CA GLY A 165 -19.90 -6.91 -12.31
C GLY A 165 -21.37 -7.24 -11.95
N GLU A 166 -21.69 -7.29 -10.66
CA GLU A 166 -23.08 -7.46 -10.20
C GLU A 166 -23.79 -6.09 -10.30
N ASN A 167 -24.70 -5.98 -11.25
CA ASN A 167 -25.70 -4.92 -11.36
C ASN A 167 -26.95 -5.29 -10.60
#